data_98b41c0d729dee788be5b8ed8ad67911
#
_entry.id   98b41c0d729dee788be5b8ed8ad67911
#
_cell.length_a   1.000
_cell.length_b   1.000
_cell.length_c   1.000
_cell.angle_alpha   90.00
_cell.angle_beta   90.00
_cell.angle_gamma   90.00
#
_symmetry.space_group_name_H-M   'P 1'
#
loop_
_entity.id
_entity.type
_entity.pdbx_description
1 polymer ?
#
loop_
_entity_poly.entity_id
_entity_poly.type
_entity_poly.pdbx_seq_one_letter_code
_entity_poly.pdbx_strand_id
1 'polypeptide(L)'
;PEITFALDGGSLYLFTDGVTEGSIDGGAPLGPEGVRDLLRELSVLPAANRVDEIAKRFTRSDKPLHDDLTMLVVQAAKSQAPLVKRRLRATAESLKEIRDVTREVSQEAGCGEDCTEQLVLAVNEACMNIIQHAYGEESEGEMVLDIRLIDNALEVRLTDFAEPMDLETVKPRPLEELRPGGLGTRFMSECMDEVRFVVPPPDGAGNQLWMRKRIA
;
A
#
# COMPACT_ATOMS: atom_id res chain seq x y z
N PRO A 1 2.56 -9.30 -30.45
CA PRO A 1 3.74 -9.63 -29.66
C PRO A 1 3.55 -9.06 -28.23
N GLU A 2 3.82 -9.87 -27.24
CA GLU A 2 3.86 -9.47 -25.84
C GLU A 2 5.30 -9.04 -25.53
N ILE A 3 5.45 -7.89 -24.84
CA ILE A 3 6.76 -7.38 -24.43
C ILE A 3 6.77 -7.30 -22.91
N THR A 4 7.72 -8.00 -22.28
CA THR A 4 7.93 -7.97 -20.84
C THR A 4 9.21 -7.23 -20.52
N PHE A 5 9.15 -6.29 -19.56
CA PHE A 5 10.33 -5.59 -19.04
C PHE A 5 10.20 -5.41 -17.53
N ALA A 6 11.36 -5.44 -16.85
CA ALA A 6 11.44 -5.20 -15.41
C ALA A 6 11.53 -3.69 -15.14
N LEU A 7 10.78 -3.19 -14.16
CA LEU A 7 10.85 -1.77 -13.77
C LEU A 7 12.00 -1.47 -12.81
N ASP A 8 12.52 -2.45 -12.08
CA ASP A 8 13.68 -2.38 -11.16
C ASP A 8 13.75 -1.08 -10.32
N GLY A 9 12.60 -0.65 -9.79
CA GLY A 9 12.46 0.61 -9.07
C GLY A 9 12.33 1.85 -9.96
N GLY A 10 12.30 1.69 -11.28
CA GLY A 10 12.02 2.73 -12.26
C GLY A 10 10.53 3.03 -12.41
N SER A 11 10.21 3.93 -13.34
CA SER A 11 8.84 4.30 -13.70
C SER A 11 8.62 4.11 -15.19
N LEU A 12 7.48 3.52 -15.54
CA LEU A 12 7.00 3.46 -16.92
C LEU A 12 6.01 4.61 -17.14
N TYR A 13 6.19 5.35 -18.20
CA TYR A 13 5.30 6.41 -18.62
C TYR A 13 4.66 6.03 -19.95
N LEU A 14 3.33 6.05 -19.98
CA LEU A 14 2.52 5.89 -21.18
C LEU A 14 1.78 7.20 -21.42
N PHE A 15 1.84 7.74 -22.63
CA PHE A 15 1.20 9.01 -22.94
C PHE A 15 0.77 9.07 -24.41
N THR A 16 -0.23 9.93 -24.67
CA THR A 16 -0.67 10.24 -26.04
C THR A 16 0.29 11.23 -26.71
N ASP A 17 0.21 11.35 -28.03
CA ASP A 17 0.96 12.31 -28.85
C ASP A 17 0.76 13.76 -28.42
N GLY A 18 -0.40 14.12 -27.86
CA GLY A 18 -0.63 15.43 -27.27
C GLY A 18 0.43 15.86 -26.23
N VAL A 19 1.14 14.94 -25.58
CA VAL A 19 2.26 15.27 -24.69
C VAL A 19 3.52 15.67 -25.48
N THR A 20 3.82 14.99 -26.57
CA THR A 20 4.98 15.29 -27.42
C THR A 20 4.77 16.50 -28.33
N GLU A 21 3.54 16.68 -28.80
CA GLU A 21 3.14 17.80 -29.66
C GLU A 21 2.79 19.06 -28.87
N GLY A 22 2.50 18.88 -27.56
CA GLY A 22 2.22 19.99 -26.65
C GLY A 22 3.46 20.83 -26.33
N SER A 23 3.22 22.06 -25.90
CA SER A 23 4.25 23.00 -25.49
C SER A 23 4.10 23.38 -24.01
N ILE A 24 5.22 23.61 -23.33
CA ILE A 24 5.27 24.18 -21.98
C ILE A 24 5.53 25.67 -22.09
N ASP A 25 4.79 26.46 -21.32
CA ASP A 25 4.92 27.95 -21.24
C ASP A 25 4.84 28.64 -22.61
N GLY A 26 4.10 28.04 -23.55
CA GLY A 26 3.90 28.63 -24.89
C GLY A 26 5.09 28.55 -25.83
N GLY A 27 6.07 27.71 -25.50
CA GLY A 27 7.26 27.43 -26.30
C GLY A 27 7.00 26.57 -27.54
N ALA A 28 8.05 25.98 -28.11
CA ALA A 28 7.96 24.96 -29.15
C ALA A 28 7.42 23.65 -28.62
N PRO A 29 6.86 22.75 -29.46
CA PRO A 29 6.50 21.40 -29.06
C PRO A 29 7.67 20.69 -28.39
N LEU A 30 7.38 19.92 -27.32
CA LEU A 30 8.41 19.25 -26.56
C LEU A 30 9.18 18.19 -27.37
N GLY A 31 8.48 17.47 -28.22
CA GLY A 31 9.02 16.30 -28.88
C GLY A 31 9.40 15.18 -27.89
N PRO A 32 9.85 14.03 -28.38
CA PRO A 32 10.25 12.91 -27.52
C PRO A 32 11.43 13.25 -26.58
N GLU A 33 12.38 14.05 -27.03
CA GLU A 33 13.56 14.47 -26.27
C GLU A 33 13.15 15.40 -25.11
N GLY A 34 12.31 16.42 -25.40
CA GLY A 34 11.82 17.35 -24.38
C GLY A 34 10.98 16.67 -23.32
N VAL A 35 10.16 15.67 -23.69
CA VAL A 35 9.43 14.84 -22.72
C VAL A 35 10.40 14.06 -21.84
N ARG A 36 11.44 13.46 -22.43
CA ARG A 36 12.46 12.72 -21.68
C ARG A 36 13.17 13.61 -20.67
N ASP A 37 13.55 14.81 -21.05
CA ASP A 37 14.24 15.77 -20.19
C ASP A 37 13.32 16.26 -19.06
N LEU A 38 12.05 16.55 -19.37
CA LEU A 38 11.03 16.88 -18.37
C LEU A 38 10.85 15.76 -17.33
N LEU A 39 10.71 14.51 -17.78
CA LEU A 39 10.56 13.37 -16.90
C LEU A 39 11.80 13.15 -16.03
N ARG A 40 12.98 13.40 -16.57
CA ARG A 40 14.25 13.32 -15.83
C ARG A 40 14.34 14.41 -14.76
N GLU A 41 14.00 15.66 -15.11
CA GLU A 41 13.94 16.77 -14.16
C GLU A 41 13.00 16.46 -12.98
N LEU A 42 11.80 15.97 -13.29
CA LEU A 42 10.79 15.66 -12.27
C LEU A 42 11.00 14.34 -11.54
N SER A 43 12.03 13.58 -11.88
CA SER A 43 12.30 12.25 -11.30
C SER A 43 12.53 12.28 -9.77
N VAL A 44 12.90 13.42 -9.23
CA VAL A 44 13.09 13.64 -7.77
C VAL A 44 11.78 13.72 -6.99
N LEU A 45 10.65 13.95 -7.67
CA LEU A 45 9.33 14.02 -7.05
C LEU A 45 8.68 12.62 -6.94
N PRO A 46 7.78 12.39 -5.97
CA PRO A 46 6.91 11.22 -5.94
C PRO A 46 6.08 11.10 -7.23
N ALA A 47 5.75 9.88 -7.67
CA ALA A 47 5.08 9.64 -8.96
C ALA A 47 3.75 10.43 -9.11
N ALA A 48 2.92 10.47 -8.06
CA ALA A 48 1.68 11.24 -8.06
C ALA A 48 1.93 12.73 -8.31
N ASN A 49 2.92 13.31 -7.65
CA ASN A 49 3.27 14.74 -7.78
C ASN A 49 3.87 15.05 -9.16
N ARG A 50 4.52 14.06 -9.81
CA ARG A 50 5.05 14.25 -11.18
C ARG A 50 3.93 14.48 -12.18
N VAL A 51 2.87 13.68 -12.11
CA VAL A 51 1.71 13.82 -13.01
C VAL A 51 1.07 15.19 -12.84
N ASP A 52 0.83 15.60 -11.60
CA ASP A 52 0.26 16.91 -11.29
C ASP A 52 1.14 18.06 -11.77
N GLU A 53 2.45 17.98 -11.60
CA GLU A 53 3.37 19.02 -12.03
C GLU A 53 3.48 19.11 -13.55
N ILE A 54 3.48 17.96 -14.24
CA ILE A 54 3.41 17.91 -15.71
C ILE A 54 2.12 18.57 -16.18
N ALA A 55 0.96 18.18 -15.65
CA ALA A 55 -0.33 18.75 -16.01
C ALA A 55 -0.36 20.28 -15.81
N LYS A 56 0.15 20.76 -14.67
CA LYS A 56 0.27 22.21 -14.39
C LYS A 56 1.13 22.94 -15.40
N ARG A 57 2.26 22.38 -15.84
CA ARG A 57 3.16 23.03 -16.83
C ARG A 57 2.51 23.14 -18.20
N PHE A 58 1.72 22.15 -18.62
CA PHE A 58 0.97 22.22 -19.87
C PHE A 58 -0.21 23.20 -19.82
N THR A 59 -0.82 23.39 -18.64
CA THR A 59 -1.99 24.25 -18.47
C THR A 59 -1.66 25.71 -18.07
N ARG A 60 -0.39 26.03 -17.78
CA ARG A 60 0.04 27.40 -17.45
C ARG A 60 -0.04 28.39 -18.64
N SER A 61 -0.07 27.89 -19.84
CA SER A 61 -0.19 28.74 -21.03
C SER A 61 -1.65 29.08 -21.33
N ASP A 62 -1.95 30.33 -21.64
CA ASP A 62 -3.28 30.75 -22.09
C ASP A 62 -3.65 30.22 -23.50
N LYS A 63 -2.74 29.49 -24.13
CA LYS A 63 -3.01 28.83 -25.41
C LYS A 63 -3.80 27.55 -25.16
N PRO A 64 -4.88 27.31 -25.94
CA PRO A 64 -5.60 26.05 -25.86
C PRO A 64 -4.67 24.88 -26.20
N LEU A 65 -4.82 23.78 -25.51
CA LEU A 65 -4.18 22.51 -25.88
C LEU A 65 -4.67 22.13 -27.29
N HIS A 66 -3.75 21.76 -28.17
CA HIS A 66 -4.08 21.38 -29.55
C HIS A 66 -4.72 20.00 -29.66
N ASP A 67 -4.51 19.14 -28.65
CA ASP A 67 -5.05 17.78 -28.59
C ASP A 67 -5.23 17.32 -27.13
N ASP A 68 -5.92 16.19 -26.92
CA ASP A 68 -6.15 15.56 -25.62
C ASP A 68 -4.83 15.07 -25.00
N LEU A 69 -4.59 15.46 -23.76
CA LEU A 69 -3.38 15.14 -23.01
C LEU A 69 -3.68 14.03 -22.00
N THR A 70 -3.23 12.83 -22.31
CA THR A 70 -3.35 11.69 -21.39
C THR A 70 -1.97 11.19 -20.99
N MET A 71 -1.75 10.97 -19.70
CA MET A 71 -0.53 10.37 -19.17
C MET A 71 -0.86 9.38 -18.06
N LEU A 72 -0.26 8.20 -18.15
CA LEU A 72 -0.28 7.16 -17.11
C LEU A 72 1.14 6.91 -16.64
N VAL A 73 1.34 6.91 -15.34
CA VAL A 73 2.61 6.54 -14.69
C VAL A 73 2.42 5.25 -13.92
N VAL A 74 3.21 4.25 -14.25
CA VAL A 74 3.32 3.00 -13.49
C VAL A 74 4.69 2.98 -12.85
N GLN A 75 4.74 2.97 -11.53
CA GLN A 75 5.98 2.88 -10.77
C GLN A 75 5.96 1.61 -9.93
N ALA A 76 7.01 0.80 -10.08
CA ALA A 76 7.24 -0.28 -9.13
C ALA A 76 7.57 0.36 -7.77
N ALA A 77 6.81 0.02 -6.74
CA ALA A 77 7.21 0.33 -5.38
C ALA A 77 8.61 -0.26 -5.16
N LYS A 78 9.57 0.54 -4.68
CA LYS A 78 10.85 -0.02 -4.25
C LYS A 78 10.53 -1.08 -3.21
N SER A 79 10.72 -2.35 -3.56
CA SER A 79 10.60 -3.43 -2.60
C SER A 79 11.72 -3.27 -1.59
N GLN A 80 11.44 -2.55 -0.51
CA GLN A 80 12.35 -2.57 0.62
C GLN A 80 12.27 -3.95 1.26
N ALA A 81 13.43 -4.51 1.58
CA ALA A 81 13.47 -5.75 2.34
C ALA A 81 12.61 -5.61 3.60
N PRO A 82 11.83 -6.62 3.98
CA PRO A 82 11.06 -6.53 5.20
C PRO A 82 12.00 -6.37 6.40
N LEU A 83 11.64 -5.50 7.35
CA LEU A 83 12.30 -5.43 8.65
C LEU A 83 12.12 -6.76 9.37
N VAL A 84 10.92 -7.32 9.26
CA VAL A 84 10.63 -8.68 9.73
C VAL A 84 9.66 -9.37 8.78
N LYS A 85 9.90 -10.66 8.54
CA LYS A 85 8.94 -11.56 7.90
C LYS A 85 8.92 -12.87 8.67
N ARG A 86 7.76 -13.24 9.21
CA ARG A 86 7.57 -14.45 10.02
C ARG A 86 6.38 -15.25 9.49
N ARG A 87 6.57 -16.55 9.39
CA ARG A 87 5.49 -17.52 9.16
C ARG A 87 5.22 -18.22 10.48
N LEU A 88 4.00 -18.17 10.94
CA LEU A 88 3.56 -18.60 12.25
C LEU A 88 2.30 -19.46 12.14
N ARG A 89 2.06 -20.33 13.08
CA ARG A 89 0.76 -21.00 13.22
C ARG A 89 -0.30 -20.00 13.65
N ALA A 90 -1.49 -20.12 13.13
CA ALA A 90 -2.63 -19.27 13.52
C ALA A 90 -3.24 -19.79 14.84
N THR A 91 -2.47 -19.68 15.93
CA THR A 91 -2.86 -20.12 17.27
C THR A 91 -2.67 -19.02 18.32
N ALA A 92 -3.36 -19.13 19.45
CA ALA A 92 -3.25 -18.15 20.53
C ALA A 92 -1.83 -18.03 21.10
N GLU A 93 -1.05 -19.12 21.09
CA GLU A 93 0.34 -19.15 21.56
C GLU A 93 1.23 -18.23 20.71
N SER A 94 0.96 -18.13 19.41
CA SER A 94 1.72 -17.28 18.49
C SER A 94 1.53 -15.78 18.74
N LEU A 95 0.44 -15.38 19.40
CA LEU A 95 0.15 -13.97 19.68
C LEU A 95 1.19 -13.29 20.54
N LYS A 96 1.82 -14.04 21.47
CA LYS A 96 2.90 -13.47 22.29
C LYS A 96 4.10 -13.09 21.43
N GLU A 97 4.59 -14.02 20.59
CA GLU A 97 5.71 -13.78 19.69
C GLU A 97 5.42 -12.60 18.74
N ILE A 98 4.20 -12.54 18.20
CA ILE A 98 3.77 -11.45 17.30
C ILE A 98 3.84 -10.10 17.99
N ARG A 99 3.34 -9.98 19.22
CA ARG A 99 3.41 -8.73 19.99
C ARG A 99 4.86 -8.32 20.28
N ASP A 100 5.68 -9.28 20.69
CA ASP A 100 7.09 -9.01 21.04
C ASP A 100 7.87 -8.56 19.82
N VAL A 101 7.75 -9.25 18.69
CA VAL A 101 8.38 -8.88 17.41
C VAL A 101 7.87 -7.53 16.88
N THR A 102 6.56 -7.29 16.95
CA THR A 102 5.99 -6.02 16.49
C THR A 102 6.52 -4.85 17.33
N ARG A 103 6.63 -5.01 18.65
CA ARG A 103 7.18 -3.99 19.55
C ARG A 103 8.64 -3.70 19.23
N GLU A 104 9.47 -4.73 19.14
CA GLU A 104 10.90 -4.62 18.83
C GLU A 104 11.12 -3.84 17.52
N VAL A 105 10.49 -4.30 16.44
CA VAL A 105 10.62 -3.66 15.11
C VAL A 105 10.10 -2.22 15.09
N SER A 106 9.02 -1.93 15.83
CA SER A 106 8.48 -0.57 15.92
C SER A 106 9.45 0.38 16.61
N GLN A 107 10.06 -0.07 17.70
CA GLN A 107 11.06 0.73 18.44
C GLN A 107 12.33 0.93 17.63
N GLU A 108 12.83 -0.10 16.96
CA GLU A 108 13.99 -0.03 16.06
C GLU A 108 13.74 0.92 14.87
N ALA A 109 12.51 0.98 14.38
CA ALA A 109 12.11 1.90 13.32
C ALA A 109 11.93 3.35 13.79
N GLY A 110 12.01 3.61 15.10
CA GLY A 110 11.92 4.95 15.67
C GLY A 110 10.51 5.38 16.10
N CYS A 111 9.56 4.45 16.24
CA CYS A 111 8.26 4.75 16.82
C CYS A 111 8.39 5.15 18.30
N GLY A 112 7.70 6.21 18.68
CA GLY A 112 7.47 6.52 20.10
C GLY A 112 6.57 5.49 20.78
N GLU A 113 6.43 5.57 22.11
CA GLU A 113 5.70 4.59 22.93
C GLU A 113 4.24 4.44 22.47
N ASP A 114 3.50 5.54 22.30
CA ASP A 114 2.10 5.51 21.86
C ASP A 114 1.94 4.88 20.47
N CYS A 115 2.82 5.22 19.53
CA CYS A 115 2.82 4.64 18.18
C CYS A 115 3.07 3.12 18.23
N THR A 116 4.04 2.70 19.04
CA THR A 116 4.39 1.28 19.25
C THR A 116 3.21 0.50 19.82
N GLU A 117 2.57 0.99 20.88
CA GLU A 117 1.44 0.29 21.51
C GLU A 117 0.21 0.24 20.59
N GLN A 118 -0.07 1.29 19.83
CA GLN A 118 -1.12 1.28 18.81
C GLN A 118 -0.86 0.24 17.73
N LEU A 119 0.37 0.14 17.24
CA LEU A 119 0.74 -0.85 16.23
C LEU A 119 0.63 -2.28 16.78
N VAL A 120 1.15 -2.52 17.98
CA VAL A 120 1.06 -3.84 18.66
C VAL A 120 -0.40 -4.25 18.85
N LEU A 121 -1.26 -3.33 19.29
CA LEU A 121 -2.68 -3.59 19.48
C LEU A 121 -3.38 -3.94 18.16
N ALA A 122 -3.16 -3.13 17.11
CA ALA A 122 -3.76 -3.35 15.79
C ALA A 122 -3.33 -4.69 15.17
N VAL A 123 -2.04 -5.02 15.24
CA VAL A 123 -1.51 -6.29 14.70
C VAL A 123 -2.03 -7.49 15.49
N ASN A 124 -2.06 -7.39 16.83
CA ASN A 124 -2.61 -8.45 17.67
C ASN A 124 -4.08 -8.72 17.35
N GLU A 125 -4.88 -7.68 17.20
CA GLU A 125 -6.30 -7.78 16.86
C GLU A 125 -6.51 -8.41 15.48
N ALA A 126 -5.73 -7.98 14.49
CA ALA A 126 -5.76 -8.57 13.16
C ALA A 126 -5.42 -10.07 13.17
N CYS A 127 -4.41 -10.48 13.95
CA CYS A 127 -4.06 -11.89 14.11
C CYS A 127 -5.14 -12.68 14.86
N MET A 128 -5.76 -12.09 15.87
CA MET A 128 -6.91 -12.71 16.55
C MET A 128 -8.07 -12.96 15.60
N ASN A 129 -8.36 -11.99 14.71
CA ASN A 129 -9.40 -12.16 13.70
C ASN A 129 -9.09 -13.32 12.75
N ILE A 130 -7.84 -13.50 12.34
CA ILE A 130 -7.42 -14.66 11.53
C ILE A 130 -7.65 -15.96 12.31
N ILE A 131 -7.19 -16.03 13.56
CA ILE A 131 -7.32 -17.25 14.39
C ILE A 131 -8.80 -17.61 14.61
N GLN A 132 -9.65 -16.64 14.92
CA GLN A 132 -11.05 -16.90 15.28
C GLN A 132 -11.97 -17.10 14.08
N HIS A 133 -11.71 -16.41 12.97
CA HIS A 133 -12.67 -16.31 11.87
C HIS A 133 -12.20 -16.94 10.56
N ALA A 134 -10.88 -16.99 10.30
CA ALA A 134 -10.39 -17.55 9.06
C ALA A 134 -10.31 -19.09 9.12
N TYR A 135 -9.84 -19.64 10.23
CA TYR A 135 -9.59 -21.08 10.35
C TYR A 135 -10.56 -21.83 11.24
N GLY A 136 -11.26 -21.14 12.17
CA GLY A 136 -12.07 -21.78 13.20
C GLY A 136 -11.24 -22.44 14.32
N GLU A 137 -11.93 -22.96 15.35
CA GLU A 137 -11.26 -23.41 16.59
C GLU A 137 -10.43 -24.69 16.44
N GLU A 138 -10.62 -25.50 15.39
CA GLU A 138 -10.00 -26.82 15.24
C GLU A 138 -8.98 -26.92 14.08
N SER A 139 -8.68 -25.84 13.37
CA SER A 139 -7.81 -25.94 12.19
C SER A 139 -6.38 -25.47 12.47
N GLU A 140 -5.41 -26.24 11.97
CA GLU A 140 -3.99 -25.88 11.97
C GLU A 140 -3.70 -24.90 10.82
N GLY A 141 -4.14 -23.66 10.93
CA GLY A 141 -3.86 -22.63 9.95
C GLY A 141 -2.48 -21.99 10.11
N GLU A 142 -2.03 -21.34 9.07
CA GLU A 142 -0.80 -20.56 9.07
C GLU A 142 -1.09 -19.09 8.71
N MET A 143 -0.28 -18.20 9.24
CA MET A 143 -0.28 -16.77 8.87
C MET A 143 1.13 -16.26 8.66
N VAL A 144 1.27 -15.26 7.80
CA VAL A 144 2.55 -14.58 7.54
C VAL A 144 2.42 -13.13 7.96
N LEU A 145 3.28 -12.71 8.88
CA LEU A 145 3.49 -11.32 9.28
C LEU A 145 4.69 -10.77 8.48
N ASP A 146 4.47 -9.68 7.72
CA ASP A 146 5.50 -8.95 6.98
C ASP A 146 5.40 -7.47 7.39
N ILE A 147 6.47 -6.91 7.99
CA ILE A 147 6.54 -5.50 8.40
C ILE A 147 7.69 -4.82 7.65
N ARG A 148 7.41 -3.65 7.07
CA ARG A 148 8.35 -2.86 6.28
C ARG A 148 8.32 -1.41 6.72
N LEU A 149 9.46 -0.73 6.61
CA LEU A 149 9.54 0.71 6.74
C LEU A 149 9.53 1.32 5.32
N ILE A 150 8.50 2.09 4.99
CA ILE A 150 8.31 2.74 3.69
C ILE A 150 7.89 4.19 3.93
N ASP A 151 8.66 5.13 3.39
CA ASP A 151 8.34 6.57 3.45
C ASP A 151 7.98 7.07 4.86
N ASN A 152 8.81 6.74 5.85
CA ASN A 152 8.63 7.08 7.27
C ASN A 152 7.31 6.55 7.86
N ALA A 153 6.85 5.41 7.36
CA ALA A 153 5.69 4.69 7.89
C ALA A 153 6.00 3.20 7.99
N LEU A 154 5.47 2.54 9.00
CA LEU A 154 5.46 1.08 9.09
C LEU A 154 4.26 0.55 8.33
N GLU A 155 4.53 -0.28 7.34
CA GLU A 155 3.54 -1.06 6.61
C GLU A 155 3.57 -2.49 7.12
N VAL A 156 2.42 -2.96 7.56
CA VAL A 156 2.19 -4.32 8.02
C VAL A 156 1.31 -5.04 7.02
N ARG A 157 1.74 -6.20 6.57
CA ARG A 157 0.93 -7.12 5.78
C ARG A 157 0.78 -8.42 6.53
N LEU A 158 -0.46 -8.79 6.78
CA LEU A 158 -0.84 -10.09 7.30
C LEU A 158 -1.46 -10.91 6.18
N THR A 159 -0.98 -12.12 6.00
CA THR A 159 -1.52 -13.06 5.00
C THR A 159 -1.94 -14.33 5.74
N ASP A 160 -3.18 -14.77 5.53
CA ASP A 160 -3.65 -16.10 5.90
C ASP A 160 -3.95 -16.92 4.64
N PHE A 161 -4.03 -18.24 4.81
CA PHE A 161 -4.21 -19.19 3.70
C PHE A 161 -5.55 -19.95 3.82
N ALA A 162 -6.51 -19.37 4.55
CA ALA A 162 -7.87 -19.87 4.61
C ALA A 162 -8.60 -19.71 3.26
N GLU A 163 -9.81 -20.22 3.16
CA GLU A 163 -10.65 -20.01 1.99
C GLU A 163 -10.81 -18.52 1.67
N PRO A 164 -10.86 -18.13 0.38
CA PRO A 164 -10.97 -16.74 -0.01
C PRO A 164 -12.18 -16.07 0.64
N MET A 165 -11.93 -14.94 1.29
CA MET A 165 -12.97 -14.14 1.93
C MET A 165 -13.78 -13.39 0.87
N ASP A 166 -15.11 -13.44 0.96
CA ASP A 166 -15.98 -12.59 0.16
C ASP A 166 -15.92 -11.14 0.68
N LEU A 167 -15.22 -10.28 -0.04
CA LEU A 167 -15.02 -8.88 0.33
C LEU A 167 -16.32 -8.06 0.36
N GLU A 168 -17.40 -8.52 -0.29
CA GLU A 168 -18.70 -7.85 -0.21
C GLU A 168 -19.34 -8.02 1.16
N THR A 169 -18.96 -9.05 1.91
CA THR A 169 -19.46 -9.31 3.28
C THR A 169 -18.68 -8.53 4.34
N VAL A 170 -17.48 -8.03 4.05
CA VAL A 170 -16.58 -7.30 4.96
C VAL A 170 -16.87 -5.79 4.90
N LYS A 171 -18.11 -5.35 4.88
CA LYS A 171 -18.44 -3.93 4.99
C LYS A 171 -18.26 -3.46 6.44
N PRO A 172 -17.64 -2.26 6.68
CA PRO A 172 -17.71 -1.62 7.99
C PRO A 172 -19.18 -1.46 8.38
N ARG A 173 -19.60 -2.11 9.46
CA ARG A 173 -20.99 -2.01 9.93
C ARG A 173 -21.22 -0.66 10.60
N PRO A 174 -22.44 -0.09 10.47
CA PRO A 174 -22.81 1.14 11.16
C PRO A 174 -22.69 0.98 12.69
N LEU A 175 -22.39 2.09 13.37
CA LEU A 175 -22.15 2.21 14.82
C LEU A 175 -23.29 1.69 15.73
N GLU A 176 -24.45 1.41 15.20
CA GLU A 176 -25.67 1.07 15.94
C GLU A 176 -25.84 -0.45 16.19
N GLU A 177 -25.04 -1.30 15.55
CA GLU A 177 -25.09 -2.74 15.78
C GLU A 177 -23.94 -3.23 16.68
N LEU A 178 -24.07 -2.98 17.98
CA LEU A 178 -23.22 -3.56 19.02
C LEU A 178 -23.49 -5.07 19.15
N ARG A 179 -22.86 -5.89 18.31
CA ARG A 179 -22.76 -7.33 18.55
C ARG A 179 -21.32 -7.70 18.91
N PRO A 180 -21.09 -8.69 19.79
CA PRO A 180 -19.76 -9.22 20.04
C PRO A 180 -19.15 -9.68 18.71
N GLY A 181 -17.94 -9.20 18.33
CA GLY A 181 -17.24 -9.55 17.10
C GLY A 181 -16.98 -8.41 16.11
N GLY A 182 -17.52 -7.18 16.32
CA GLY A 182 -17.27 -6.02 15.44
C GLY A 182 -16.29 -4.97 15.99
N LEU A 183 -15.80 -5.15 17.21
CA LEU A 183 -14.92 -4.19 17.90
C LEU A 183 -13.49 -4.20 17.34
N GLY A 184 -13.00 -5.35 16.87
CA GLY A 184 -11.61 -5.51 16.44
C GLY A 184 -11.25 -4.72 15.19
N THR A 185 -12.10 -4.73 14.17
CA THR A 185 -11.89 -3.94 12.94
C THR A 185 -11.92 -2.43 13.22
N ARG A 186 -12.70 -1.99 14.21
CA ARG A 186 -12.75 -0.61 14.64
C ARG A 186 -11.47 -0.21 15.35
N PHE A 187 -10.95 -1.02 16.27
CA PHE A 187 -9.69 -0.75 16.96
C PHE A 187 -8.52 -0.65 15.97
N MET A 188 -8.46 -1.54 14.97
CA MET A 188 -7.45 -1.42 13.92
C MET A 188 -7.55 -0.07 13.20
N SER A 189 -8.76 0.37 12.84
CA SER A 189 -8.96 1.65 12.14
C SER A 189 -8.70 2.88 13.02
N GLU A 190 -8.86 2.77 14.34
CA GLU A 190 -8.53 3.85 15.28
C GLU A 190 -7.02 3.92 15.58
N CYS A 191 -6.32 2.80 15.55
CA CYS A 191 -4.89 2.70 15.83
C CYS A 191 -4.01 2.98 14.61
N MET A 192 -4.48 2.66 13.40
CA MET A 192 -3.71 2.76 12.16
C MET A 192 -4.19 3.94 11.30
N ASP A 193 -3.28 4.54 10.53
CA ASP A 193 -3.64 5.61 9.59
C ASP A 193 -4.41 5.07 8.38
N GLU A 194 -4.10 3.84 7.96
CA GLU A 194 -4.78 3.16 6.87
C GLU A 194 -4.91 1.67 7.16
N VAL A 195 -6.07 1.10 6.82
CA VAL A 195 -6.36 -0.34 6.88
C VAL A 195 -7.09 -0.76 5.62
N ARG A 196 -6.61 -1.79 4.94
CA ARG A 196 -7.22 -2.28 3.69
C ARG A 196 -7.15 -3.80 3.60
N PHE A 197 -8.25 -4.42 3.22
CA PHE A 197 -8.23 -5.79 2.71
C PHE A 197 -7.78 -5.76 1.25
N VAL A 198 -6.75 -6.54 0.92
CA VAL A 198 -6.17 -6.59 -0.41
C VAL A 198 -6.73 -7.80 -1.13
N VAL A 199 -7.27 -7.59 -2.34
CA VAL A 199 -7.70 -8.70 -3.20
C VAL A 199 -6.47 -9.54 -3.52
N PRO A 200 -6.45 -10.84 -3.18
CA PRO A 200 -5.31 -11.68 -3.51
C PRO A 200 -5.14 -11.78 -5.03
N PRO A 201 -3.90 -11.89 -5.51
CA PRO A 201 -3.66 -12.13 -6.92
C PRO A 201 -4.26 -13.46 -7.36
N PRO A 202 -4.57 -13.67 -8.66
CA PRO A 202 -5.23 -14.86 -9.18
C PRO A 202 -4.52 -16.18 -8.91
N ASP A 203 -3.23 -16.13 -8.59
CA ASP A 203 -2.36 -17.28 -8.29
C ASP A 203 -2.40 -17.73 -6.82
N GLY A 204 -3.36 -17.25 -6.04
CA GLY A 204 -3.75 -17.88 -4.77
C GLY A 204 -2.88 -17.59 -3.58
N ALA A 205 -2.36 -16.39 -3.45
CA ALA A 205 -1.50 -15.98 -2.32
C ALA A 205 -2.20 -15.85 -0.95
N GLY A 206 -3.44 -16.30 -0.78
CA GLY A 206 -4.21 -16.19 0.47
C GLY A 206 -4.88 -14.83 0.67
N ASN A 207 -5.68 -14.69 1.73
CA ASN A 207 -6.29 -13.42 2.12
C ASN A 207 -5.23 -12.49 2.68
N GLN A 208 -5.31 -11.20 2.36
CA GLN A 208 -4.33 -10.23 2.81
C GLN A 208 -4.98 -9.02 3.47
N LEU A 209 -4.50 -8.69 4.66
CA LEU A 209 -4.77 -7.43 5.34
C LEU A 209 -3.51 -6.57 5.29
N TRP A 210 -3.65 -5.35 4.78
CA TRP A 210 -2.60 -4.34 4.75
C TRP A 210 -2.97 -3.20 5.70
N MET A 211 -2.00 -2.78 6.50
CA MET A 211 -2.14 -1.69 7.47
C MET A 211 -0.93 -0.77 7.38
N ARG A 212 -1.13 0.53 7.62
CA ARG A 212 -0.06 1.54 7.61
C ARG A 212 -0.14 2.45 8.82
N LYS A 213 1.02 2.73 9.43
CA LYS A 213 1.19 3.64 10.55
C LYS A 213 2.39 4.55 10.30
N ARG A 214 2.20 5.86 10.30
CA ARG A 214 3.29 6.83 10.21
C ARG A 214 4.07 6.86 11.51
N ILE A 215 5.39 6.97 11.38
CA ILE A 215 6.28 7.22 12.50
C ILE A 215 6.27 8.74 12.72
N ALA A 216 5.78 9.17 13.88
CA ALA A 216 5.69 10.59 14.25
C ALA A 216 7.04 11.08 14.77
#